data_f81951616cf342441160f24187ab595f
#
_entry.id   f81951616cf342441160f24187ab595f
#
_cell.length_a   1.000
_cell.length_b   1.000
_cell.length_c   1.000
_cell.angle_alpha   90.00
_cell.angle_beta   90.00
_cell.angle_gamma   90.00
#
_symmetry.space_group_name_H-M   'P 1'
#
loop_
_entity.id
_entity.type
_entity.pdbx_description
1 polymer ?
#
loop_
_entity_poly.entity_id
_entity_poly.type
_entity_poly.pdbx_seq_one_letter_code
_entity_poly.pdbx_strand_id
1 'polypeptide(L)'
;KQLTCNLDTAMFSLNYKENPFNPLMAAPGQEYLTEVKVPRANIAIMNRVLDVIKSGAGSFSTTFSKEEKDQWIYQVLEYTIIKHASAERKKMMQDANGISVSISFLNHISLIIGNYACIPYTEEENAILRRFAVVFEQSYIRFLDLQKAEAQAREAQIEAALERVRS
;
A
#
# COMPACT_ATOMS: atom_id res chain seq x y z
N LYS A 1 15.52 -13.61 -19.88
CA LYS A 1 16.13 -13.22 -18.60
C LYS A 1 15.00 -13.18 -17.58
N GLN A 2 14.99 -14.12 -16.67
CA GLN A 2 14.01 -14.16 -15.58
C GLN A 2 14.43 -13.06 -14.58
N LEU A 3 13.62 -12.04 -14.42
CA LEU A 3 13.82 -11.03 -13.36
C LEU A 3 13.49 -11.71 -12.03
N THR A 4 14.50 -12.03 -11.25
CA THR A 4 14.34 -12.44 -9.86
C THR A 4 14.32 -11.18 -9.00
N CYS A 5 13.13 -10.69 -8.70
CA CYS A 5 12.96 -9.61 -7.74
C CYS A 5 12.90 -10.19 -6.33
N ASN A 6 13.73 -9.69 -5.42
CA ASN A 6 13.63 -10.06 -4.01
C ASN A 6 12.39 -9.39 -3.41
N LEU A 7 11.39 -10.20 -3.10
CA LEU A 7 10.09 -9.72 -2.64
C LEU A 7 9.60 -10.50 -1.44
N ASP A 8 9.62 -9.89 -0.26
CA ASP A 8 9.03 -10.44 0.97
C ASP A 8 7.68 -9.82 1.29
N THR A 9 7.44 -8.60 0.82
CA THR A 9 6.20 -7.89 1.03
C THR A 9 5.84 -7.05 -0.18
N ALA A 10 4.56 -7.04 -0.50
CA ALA A 10 3.96 -6.14 -1.48
C ALA A 10 2.65 -5.60 -0.92
N MET A 11 2.44 -4.32 -1.06
CA MET A 11 1.23 -3.65 -0.58
C MET A 11 0.93 -2.43 -1.43
N PHE A 12 -0.31 -1.99 -1.44
CA PHE A 12 -0.68 -0.76 -2.10
C PHE A 12 -1.62 0.06 -1.22
N SER A 13 -1.53 1.37 -1.32
CA SER A 13 -2.38 2.29 -0.58
C SER A 13 -3.24 3.08 -1.54
N LEU A 14 -4.55 3.05 -1.29
CA LEU A 14 -5.51 3.93 -1.96
C LEU A 14 -5.56 5.25 -1.22
N ASN A 15 -5.60 6.37 -1.97
CA ASN A 15 -5.63 7.71 -1.38
C ASN A 15 -4.49 7.93 -0.35
N TYR A 16 -3.29 7.49 -0.71
CA TYR A 16 -2.12 7.50 0.17
C TYR A 16 -1.75 8.89 0.69
N LYS A 17 -2.13 9.95 -0.02
CA LYS A 17 -1.88 11.34 0.40
C LYS A 17 -2.63 11.68 1.69
N GLU A 18 -3.80 11.09 1.89
CA GLU A 18 -4.63 11.26 3.07
C GLU A 18 -4.34 10.19 4.13
N ASN A 19 -4.11 8.95 3.68
CA ASN A 19 -3.92 7.77 4.52
C ASN A 19 -2.65 6.99 4.14
N PRO A 20 -1.46 7.54 4.32
CA PRO A 20 -0.22 6.96 3.81
C PRO A 20 0.19 5.65 4.49
N PHE A 21 -0.34 5.36 5.68
CA PHE A 21 0.00 4.18 6.47
C PHE A 21 -1.17 3.20 6.66
N ASN A 22 -2.13 3.25 5.74
CA ASN A 22 -3.24 2.31 5.70
C ASN A 22 -3.18 1.45 4.40
N PRO A 23 -2.14 0.63 4.22
CA PRO A 23 -2.02 -0.18 3.01
C PRO A 23 -3.04 -1.30 2.97
N LEU A 24 -3.42 -1.67 1.76
CA LEU A 24 -4.10 -2.93 1.45
C LEU A 24 -3.04 -4.01 1.22
N MET A 25 -3.16 -5.10 1.94
CA MET A 25 -2.23 -6.23 1.83
C MET A 25 -2.90 -7.55 2.23
N ALA A 26 -2.25 -8.65 1.88
CA ALA A 26 -2.64 -9.96 2.39
C ALA A 26 -2.30 -10.04 3.89
N ALA A 27 -3.34 -10.08 4.73
CA ALA A 27 -3.19 -10.16 6.17
C ALA A 27 -3.47 -11.58 6.68
N PRO A 28 -2.86 -11.98 7.81
CA PRO A 28 -3.08 -13.30 8.39
C PRO A 28 -4.55 -13.60 8.66
N GLY A 29 -5.02 -14.77 8.23
CA GLY A 29 -6.41 -15.21 8.44
C GLY A 29 -7.45 -14.49 7.60
N GLN A 30 -7.04 -13.66 6.64
CA GLN A 30 -7.94 -12.97 5.72
C GLN A 30 -7.91 -13.63 4.34
N GLU A 31 -9.09 -13.80 3.76
CA GLU A 31 -9.26 -14.41 2.43
C GLU A 31 -8.99 -13.41 1.30
N TYR A 32 -9.16 -12.11 1.59
CA TYR A 32 -8.99 -11.00 0.65
C TYR A 32 -7.98 -9.99 1.16
N LEU A 33 -7.54 -9.09 0.28
CA LEU A 33 -6.72 -7.96 0.68
C LEU A 33 -7.47 -7.11 1.72
N THR A 34 -6.78 -6.78 2.79
CA THR A 34 -7.34 -6.05 3.92
C THR A 34 -6.58 -4.75 4.12
N GLU A 35 -7.32 -3.69 4.44
CA GLU A 35 -6.70 -2.45 4.88
C GLU A 35 -6.09 -2.63 6.27
N VAL A 36 -4.78 -2.49 6.35
CA VAL A 36 -4.02 -2.56 7.59
C VAL A 36 -3.72 -1.15 8.08
N LYS A 37 -4.40 -0.74 9.14
CA LYS A 37 -4.22 0.61 9.72
C LYS A 37 -3.05 0.61 10.69
N VAL A 38 -1.95 1.22 10.28
CA VAL A 38 -0.77 1.40 11.14
C VAL A 38 -0.87 2.77 11.82
N PRO A 39 -1.00 2.81 13.16
CA PRO A 39 -1.08 4.08 13.88
C PRO A 39 0.14 4.95 13.63
N ARG A 40 -0.11 6.25 13.45
CA ARG A 40 0.96 7.21 13.25
C ARG A 40 1.88 7.28 14.46
N ALA A 41 3.18 7.19 14.22
CA ALA A 41 4.22 7.35 15.23
C ALA A 41 5.35 8.23 14.69
N ASN A 42 6.08 8.85 15.60
CA ASN A 42 7.27 9.62 15.25
C ASN A 42 8.48 8.69 15.11
N ILE A 43 8.52 7.93 14.02
CA ILE A 43 9.59 7.01 13.70
C ILE A 43 10.18 7.32 12.31
N ALA A 44 11.44 6.93 12.11
CA ALA A 44 12.21 7.32 10.94
C ALA A 44 11.55 6.94 9.61
N ILE A 45 11.04 5.71 9.49
CA ILE A 45 10.39 5.25 8.25
C ILE A 45 9.18 6.11 7.91
N MET A 46 8.29 6.35 8.89
CA MET A 46 7.09 7.16 8.65
C MET A 46 7.44 8.60 8.28
N ASN A 47 8.40 9.20 8.98
CA ASN A 47 8.83 10.57 8.71
C ASN A 47 9.41 10.71 7.31
N ARG A 48 10.30 9.79 6.89
CA ARG A 48 10.90 9.82 5.54
C ARG A 48 9.87 9.63 4.44
N VAL A 49 8.94 8.69 4.60
CA VAL A 49 7.85 8.49 3.63
C VAL A 49 6.99 9.75 3.49
N LEU A 50 6.63 10.38 4.60
CA LEU A 50 5.86 11.63 4.58
C LEU A 50 6.60 12.79 3.90
N ASP A 51 7.91 12.91 4.15
CA ASP A 51 8.72 13.95 3.50
C ASP A 51 8.77 13.73 1.98
N VAL A 52 8.88 12.49 1.54
CA VAL A 52 8.84 12.15 0.11
C VAL A 52 7.46 12.47 -0.50
N ILE A 53 6.38 12.13 0.19
CA ILE A 53 5.01 12.47 -0.27
C ILE A 53 4.86 14.00 -0.39
N LYS A 54 5.29 14.75 0.60
CA LYS A 54 5.23 16.22 0.60
C LYS A 54 6.06 16.84 -0.51
N SER A 55 7.19 16.23 -0.87
CA SER A 55 8.05 16.70 -1.97
C SER A 55 7.43 16.50 -3.34
N GLY A 56 6.40 15.69 -3.47
CA GLY A 56 5.77 15.34 -4.74
C GLY A 56 6.60 14.39 -5.61
N ALA A 57 7.59 13.71 -5.04
CA ALA A 57 8.39 12.72 -5.76
C ALA A 57 7.53 11.55 -6.25
N GLY A 58 7.76 11.11 -7.49
CA GLY A 58 7.01 10.00 -8.10
C GLY A 58 7.49 8.61 -7.68
N SER A 59 8.63 8.52 -7.01
CA SER A 59 9.20 7.26 -6.53
C SER A 59 10.14 7.49 -5.36
N PHE A 60 10.34 6.45 -4.57
CA PHE A 60 11.27 6.42 -3.45
C PHE A 60 11.81 5.02 -3.27
N SER A 61 13.12 4.87 -3.24
CA SER A 61 13.78 3.58 -3.02
C SER A 61 14.94 3.77 -2.05
N THR A 62 14.98 2.96 -1.00
CA THR A 62 16.02 3.04 0.04
C THR A 62 16.13 1.74 0.82
N THR A 63 17.22 1.61 1.58
CA THR A 63 17.36 0.59 2.61
C THR A 63 17.36 1.26 3.98
N PHE A 64 16.45 0.83 4.84
CA PHE A 64 16.40 1.25 6.23
C PHE A 64 17.25 0.34 7.08
N SER A 65 17.91 0.90 8.08
CA SER A 65 18.74 0.18 9.05
C SER A 65 17.90 -0.76 9.91
N LYS A 66 18.59 -1.63 10.66
CA LYS A 66 17.95 -2.51 11.64
C LYS A 66 17.13 -1.73 12.66
N GLU A 67 17.68 -0.65 13.19
CA GLU A 67 17.02 0.19 14.20
C GLU A 67 15.75 0.84 13.65
N GLU A 68 15.82 1.43 12.45
CA GLU A 68 14.66 2.04 11.77
C GLU A 68 13.58 0.98 11.46
N LYS A 69 13.99 -0.18 10.97
CA LYS A 69 13.10 -1.32 10.70
C LYS A 69 12.46 -1.83 11.99
N ASP A 70 13.21 -1.97 13.09
CA ASP A 70 12.68 -2.49 14.36
C ASP A 70 11.59 -1.58 14.94
N GLN A 71 11.74 -0.27 14.84
CA GLN A 71 10.68 0.69 15.21
C GLN A 71 9.40 0.49 14.38
N TRP A 72 9.54 0.31 13.07
CA TRP A 72 8.41 0.04 12.18
C TRP A 72 7.74 -1.30 12.50
N ILE A 73 8.52 -2.36 12.66
CA ILE A 73 8.01 -3.70 12.97
C ILE A 73 7.28 -3.71 14.31
N TYR A 74 7.77 -2.98 15.32
CA TYR A 74 7.06 -2.80 16.58
C TYR A 74 5.67 -2.20 16.36
N GLN A 75 5.54 -1.13 15.59
CA GLN A 75 4.24 -0.53 15.26
C GLN A 75 3.30 -1.53 14.58
N VAL A 76 3.82 -2.25 13.60
CA VAL A 76 3.03 -3.22 12.83
C VAL A 76 2.56 -4.39 13.71
N LEU A 77 3.45 -4.98 14.51
CA LEU A 77 3.14 -6.15 15.33
C LEU A 77 2.33 -5.82 16.58
N GLU A 78 2.52 -4.65 17.16
CA GLU A 78 1.80 -4.27 18.38
C GLU A 78 0.38 -3.78 18.07
N TYR A 79 0.22 -2.98 17.03
CA TYR A 79 -1.00 -2.22 16.80
C TYR A 79 -1.85 -2.68 15.62
N THR A 80 -1.43 -3.72 14.88
CA THR A 80 -2.19 -4.17 13.71
C THR A 80 -2.52 -5.66 13.74
N ILE A 81 -3.38 -6.07 12.81
CA ILE A 81 -3.74 -7.48 12.59
C ILE A 81 -2.53 -8.36 12.22
N ILE A 82 -1.43 -7.78 11.77
CA ILE A 82 -0.20 -8.50 11.42
C ILE A 82 0.44 -9.22 12.63
N LYS A 83 0.11 -8.81 13.84
CA LYS A 83 0.46 -9.56 15.08
C LYS A 83 0.03 -11.03 15.05
N HIS A 84 -0.96 -11.38 14.23
CA HIS A 84 -1.44 -12.76 14.05
C HIS A 84 -0.69 -13.54 12.96
N ALA A 85 0.35 -12.96 12.35
CA ALA A 85 1.21 -13.68 11.42
C ALA A 85 1.87 -14.89 12.08
N SER A 86 2.32 -15.86 11.26
CA SER A 86 3.02 -17.04 11.76
C SER A 86 4.27 -16.65 12.56
N ALA A 87 4.66 -17.51 13.52
CA ALA A 87 5.87 -17.31 14.31
C ALA A 87 7.12 -17.19 13.42
N GLU A 88 7.19 -17.96 12.35
CA GLU A 88 8.27 -17.92 11.36
C GLU A 88 8.36 -16.55 10.67
N ARG A 89 7.22 -16.03 10.19
CA ARG A 89 7.19 -14.71 9.55
C ARG A 89 7.55 -13.59 10.52
N LYS A 90 7.01 -13.61 11.73
CA LYS A 90 7.37 -12.62 12.77
C LYS A 90 8.85 -12.65 13.09
N LYS A 91 9.42 -13.87 13.23
CA LYS A 91 10.85 -14.05 13.47
C LYS A 91 11.69 -13.48 12.33
N MET A 92 11.34 -13.77 11.08
CA MET A 92 12.01 -13.21 9.90
C MET A 92 12.02 -11.67 9.92
N MET A 93 10.88 -11.06 10.21
CA MET A 93 10.74 -9.60 10.28
C MET A 93 11.57 -8.99 11.42
N GLN A 94 11.60 -9.65 12.58
CA GLN A 94 12.32 -9.17 13.77
C GLN A 94 13.84 -9.37 13.65
N ASP A 95 14.29 -10.49 13.12
CA ASP A 95 15.72 -10.85 13.05
C ASP A 95 16.46 -10.17 11.90
N ALA A 96 15.74 -9.64 10.91
CA ALA A 96 16.33 -8.98 9.75
C ALA A 96 17.20 -7.77 10.14
N ASN A 97 18.32 -7.58 9.43
CA ASN A 97 19.26 -6.49 9.65
C ASN A 97 18.81 -5.13 9.09
N GLY A 98 17.62 -5.06 8.53
CA GLY A 98 17.02 -3.88 7.94
C GLY A 98 15.92 -4.27 6.97
N ILE A 99 15.49 -3.33 6.17
CA ILE A 99 14.52 -3.56 5.08
C ILE A 99 14.82 -2.65 3.90
N SER A 100 14.92 -3.22 2.71
CA SER A 100 14.94 -2.45 1.46
C SER A 100 13.54 -2.30 0.95
N VAL A 101 13.16 -1.08 0.56
CA VAL A 101 11.84 -0.75 0.04
C VAL A 101 11.96 0.00 -1.28
N SER A 102 10.98 -0.19 -2.15
CA SER A 102 10.73 0.64 -3.31
C SER A 102 9.26 1.02 -3.34
N ILE A 103 8.99 2.29 -3.52
CA ILE A 103 7.64 2.86 -3.55
C ILE A 103 7.45 3.63 -4.84
N SER A 104 6.36 3.38 -5.52
CA SER A 104 5.90 4.17 -6.66
C SER A 104 4.66 4.95 -6.26
N PHE A 105 4.72 6.27 -6.37
CA PHE A 105 3.61 7.17 -6.06
C PHE A 105 2.96 7.64 -7.35
N LEU A 106 1.66 7.44 -7.49
CA LEU A 106 0.86 7.99 -8.58
C LEU A 106 -0.13 9.04 -8.04
N ASN A 107 -1.19 9.34 -8.79
CA ASN A 107 -2.14 10.37 -8.35
C ASN A 107 -3.04 9.88 -7.21
N HIS A 108 -3.52 8.64 -7.29
CA HIS A 108 -4.50 8.06 -6.37
C HIS A 108 -3.95 6.92 -5.54
N ILE A 109 -2.93 6.23 -6.02
CA ILE A 109 -2.37 5.05 -5.36
C ILE A 109 -0.87 5.17 -5.15
N SER A 110 -0.36 4.45 -4.16
CA SER A 110 1.05 4.07 -4.07
C SER A 110 1.19 2.55 -4.07
N LEU A 111 2.21 2.05 -4.74
CA LEU A 111 2.58 0.64 -4.75
C LEU A 111 3.93 0.47 -4.08
N ILE A 112 4.00 -0.43 -3.12
CA ILE A 112 5.16 -0.63 -2.26
C ILE A 112 5.60 -2.08 -2.34
N ILE A 113 6.90 -2.30 -2.54
CA ILE A 113 7.54 -3.59 -2.37
C ILE A 113 8.69 -3.48 -1.38
N GLY A 114 9.00 -4.57 -0.70
CA GLY A 114 10.10 -4.62 0.25
C GLY A 114 10.70 -6.01 0.41
N ASN A 115 11.98 -6.05 0.80
CA ASN A 115 12.67 -7.27 1.17
C ASN A 115 13.46 -7.08 2.46
N TYR A 116 13.48 -8.13 3.29
CA TYR A 116 14.24 -8.18 4.55
C TYR A 116 15.67 -8.66 4.36
N ALA A 117 16.07 -9.03 3.15
CA ALA A 117 17.45 -9.36 2.79
C ALA A 117 18.34 -8.11 2.67
N CYS A 118 17.76 -6.91 2.79
CA CYS A 118 18.45 -5.62 2.65
C CYS A 118 19.13 -5.44 1.28
N ILE A 119 18.55 -6.03 0.23
CA ILE A 119 19.05 -5.91 -1.13
C ILE A 119 18.40 -4.67 -1.76
N PRO A 120 19.18 -3.61 -2.09
CA PRO A 120 18.62 -2.43 -2.73
C PRO A 120 17.99 -2.77 -4.08
N TYR A 121 16.87 -2.12 -4.39
CA TYR A 121 16.22 -2.25 -5.69
C TYR A 121 16.97 -1.46 -6.76
N THR A 122 17.15 -2.08 -7.92
CA THR A 122 17.78 -1.45 -9.09
C THR A 122 16.82 -0.49 -9.79
N GLU A 123 17.35 0.38 -10.64
CA GLU A 123 16.53 1.25 -11.48
C GLU A 123 15.60 0.48 -12.43
N GLU A 124 16.03 -0.70 -12.91
CA GLU A 124 15.20 -1.57 -13.73
C GLU A 124 14.01 -2.12 -12.95
N GLU A 125 14.23 -2.57 -11.70
CA GLU A 125 13.18 -3.04 -10.80
C GLU A 125 12.21 -1.91 -10.41
N ASN A 126 12.73 -0.73 -10.11
CA ASN A 126 11.94 0.46 -9.82
C ASN A 126 11.06 0.87 -11.02
N ALA A 127 11.59 0.78 -12.24
CA ALA A 127 10.83 1.06 -13.46
C ALA A 127 9.71 0.04 -13.68
N ILE A 128 9.96 -1.23 -13.38
CA ILE A 128 8.94 -2.29 -13.44
C ILE A 128 7.83 -2.03 -12.42
N LEU A 129 8.19 -1.71 -11.17
CA LEU A 129 7.23 -1.35 -10.13
C LEU A 129 6.32 -0.21 -10.57
N ARG A 130 6.90 0.83 -11.16
CA ARG A 130 6.15 1.98 -11.67
C ARG A 130 5.15 1.58 -12.78
N ARG A 131 5.53 0.69 -13.68
CA ARG A 131 4.64 0.19 -14.72
C ARG A 131 3.45 -0.57 -14.13
N PHE A 132 3.68 -1.42 -13.12
CA PHE A 132 2.60 -2.07 -12.38
C PHE A 132 1.70 -1.05 -11.68
N ALA A 133 2.27 -0.07 -11.01
CA ALA A 133 1.51 0.98 -10.33
C ALA A 133 0.58 1.73 -11.29
N VAL A 134 1.04 2.05 -12.50
CA VAL A 134 0.20 2.68 -13.54
C VAL A 134 -1.00 1.81 -13.92
N VAL A 135 -0.79 0.51 -14.11
CA VAL A 135 -1.88 -0.43 -14.43
C VAL A 135 -2.89 -0.52 -13.28
N PHE A 136 -2.42 -0.60 -12.03
CA PHE A 136 -3.29 -0.61 -10.86
C PHE A 136 -4.10 0.69 -10.73
N GLU A 137 -3.48 1.84 -10.94
CA GLU A 137 -4.19 3.12 -10.89
C GLU A 137 -5.26 3.24 -11.96
N GLN A 138 -4.97 2.81 -13.20
CA GLN A 138 -5.97 2.77 -14.26
C GLN A 138 -7.16 1.88 -13.92
N SER A 139 -6.91 0.73 -13.33
CA SER A 139 -7.96 -0.19 -12.88
C SER A 139 -8.79 0.43 -11.74
N TYR A 140 -8.15 1.11 -10.82
CA TYR A 140 -8.81 1.81 -9.71
C TYR A 140 -9.69 2.97 -10.21
N ILE A 141 -9.20 3.76 -11.14
CA ILE A 141 -9.99 4.85 -11.74
C ILE A 141 -11.24 4.29 -12.44
N ARG A 142 -11.08 3.21 -13.23
CA ARG A 142 -12.23 2.55 -13.88
C ARG A 142 -13.26 2.04 -12.87
N PHE A 143 -12.79 1.47 -11.77
CA PHE A 143 -13.67 1.03 -10.69
C PHE A 143 -14.46 2.20 -10.08
N LEU A 144 -13.81 3.33 -9.82
CA LEU A 144 -14.48 4.54 -9.30
C LEU A 144 -15.51 5.08 -10.30
N ASP A 145 -15.18 5.12 -11.58
CA ASP A 145 -16.10 5.57 -12.64
C ASP A 145 -17.32 4.67 -12.72
N LEU A 146 -17.13 3.35 -12.63
CA LEU A 146 -18.22 2.38 -12.63
C LEU A 146 -19.14 2.55 -11.41
N GLN A 147 -18.56 2.69 -10.21
CA GLN A 147 -19.33 2.96 -8.99
C GLN A 147 -20.15 4.24 -9.11
N LYS A 148 -19.57 5.30 -9.67
CA LYS A 148 -20.26 6.56 -9.87
C LYS A 148 -21.44 6.41 -10.85
N ALA A 149 -21.22 5.70 -11.96
CA ALA A 149 -22.27 5.44 -12.95
C ALA A 149 -23.42 4.61 -12.36
N GLU A 150 -23.10 3.57 -11.57
CA GLU A 150 -24.11 2.75 -10.89
C GLU A 150 -24.93 3.55 -9.86
N ALA A 151 -24.26 4.43 -9.10
CA ALA A 151 -24.94 5.30 -8.14
C ALA A 151 -25.89 6.28 -8.85
N GLN A 152 -25.46 6.90 -9.95
CA GLN A 152 -26.29 7.81 -10.75
C GLN A 152 -27.48 7.08 -11.39
N ALA A 153 -27.29 5.87 -11.90
CA ALA A 153 -28.36 5.05 -12.45
C ALA A 153 -29.41 4.69 -11.39
N ARG A 154 -28.96 4.34 -10.19
CA ARG A 154 -29.86 4.04 -9.05
C ARG A 154 -30.67 5.27 -8.64
N GLU A 155 -30.03 6.43 -8.55
CA GLU A 155 -30.67 7.69 -8.20
C GLU A 155 -31.74 8.08 -9.23
N ALA A 156 -31.43 7.96 -10.53
CA ALA A 156 -32.39 8.21 -11.60
C ALA A 156 -33.58 7.24 -11.57
N GLN A 157 -33.37 5.97 -11.21
CA GLN A 157 -34.45 4.99 -11.05
C GLN A 157 -35.38 5.37 -9.90
N ILE A 158 -34.83 5.81 -8.77
CA ILE A 158 -35.59 6.24 -7.59
C ILE A 158 -36.43 7.48 -7.95
N GLU A 159 -35.83 8.45 -8.61
CA GLU A 159 -36.51 9.69 -9.04
C GLU A 159 -37.67 9.37 -9.99
N ALA A 160 -37.44 8.53 -11.01
CA ALA A 160 -38.49 8.09 -11.92
C ALA A 160 -39.63 7.34 -11.23
N ALA A 161 -39.31 6.53 -10.21
CA ALA A 161 -40.34 5.84 -9.43
C ALA A 161 -41.17 6.81 -8.57
N LEU A 162 -40.52 7.81 -7.97
CA LEU A 162 -41.21 8.85 -7.20
C LEU A 162 -42.12 9.72 -8.08
N GLU A 163 -41.71 10.05 -9.29
CA GLU A 163 -42.56 10.78 -10.23
C GLU A 163 -43.83 10.02 -10.64
N ARG A 164 -43.69 8.67 -10.85
CA ARG A 164 -44.88 7.83 -11.13
C ARG A 164 -45.88 7.81 -9.99
N VAL A 165 -45.44 7.94 -8.77
CA VAL A 165 -46.32 7.95 -7.58
C VAL A 165 -46.97 9.33 -7.42
N ARG A 166 -46.32 10.43 -7.85
CA ARG A 166 -46.83 11.79 -7.79
C ARG A 166 -47.84 12.15 -8.88
N SER A 167 -47.75 11.44 -9.99
CA SER A 167 -48.73 11.60 -11.10
C SER A 167 -49.87 10.61 -10.91
#